data_bf297bb7ca8f0d5cecd25dbbdc281b6a
#
_entry.id   bf297bb7ca8f0d5cecd25dbbdc281b6a
#
_cell.length_a   1.000
_cell.length_b   1.000
_cell.length_c   1.000
_cell.angle_alpha   90.00
_cell.angle_beta   90.00
_cell.angle_gamma   90.00
#
_symmetry.space_group_name_H-M   'P 1'
#
loop_
_entity.id
_entity.type
_entity.pdbx_description
1 polymer ?
#
loop_
_entity_poly.entity_id
_entity_poly.type
_entity_poly.pdbx_seq_one_letter_code
_entity_poly.pdbx_strand_id
1 'polypeptide(L)'
;MIIEGEHRLPCELARAWQALNDPGVLKRCIPGCESIEAAGENRYECLITAKYGPVKTRFKTVLALTNIDAPYSYTLAGEGKGGVAGFGKGKADVQLAQDGEDTLLRYQAEFSVGGKLAQVGSRLIASTTKKMSNDFFSRFSEEISGG
;
A
#
# COMPACT_ATOMS: atom_id res chain seq x y z
N MET A 1 -2.95 14.24 5.69
CA MET A 1 -3.15 13.21 6.74
C MET A 1 -1.93 12.32 6.83
N ILE A 2 -1.60 11.89 8.02
CA ILE A 2 -0.44 11.03 8.28
C ILE A 2 -0.93 9.77 8.98
N ILE A 3 -0.48 8.61 8.50
CA ILE A 3 -0.64 7.34 9.20
C ILE A 3 0.72 6.67 9.32
N GLU A 4 0.88 5.86 10.35
CA GLU A 4 2.10 5.09 10.55
C GLU A 4 1.76 3.72 11.12
N GLY A 5 2.65 2.77 10.93
CA GLY A 5 2.46 1.43 11.42
C GLY A 5 3.74 0.64 11.49
N GLU A 6 3.66 -0.46 12.22
CA GLU A 6 4.74 -1.40 12.40
C GLU A 6 4.17 -2.81 12.29
N HIS A 7 4.82 -3.66 11.52
CA HIS A 7 4.37 -5.03 11.30
C HIS A 7 5.54 -6.00 11.38
N ARG A 8 5.34 -7.10 12.08
CA ARG A 8 6.31 -8.20 12.10
C ARG A 8 5.95 -9.17 10.99
N LEU A 9 6.89 -9.41 10.08
CA LEU A 9 6.70 -10.29 8.92
C LEU A 9 7.40 -11.63 9.21
N PRO A 10 6.70 -12.77 9.08
CA PRO A 10 7.24 -14.08 9.46
C PRO A 10 8.17 -14.69 8.40
N CYS A 11 9.18 -13.95 7.99
CA CYS A 11 10.19 -14.39 7.04
C CYS A 11 11.44 -13.53 7.15
N GLU A 12 12.53 -14.00 6.55
CA GLU A 12 13.78 -13.24 6.52
C GLU A 12 13.69 -12.02 5.60
N LEU A 13 14.61 -11.08 5.80
CA LEU A 13 14.62 -9.78 5.14
C LEU A 13 14.62 -9.87 3.61
N ALA A 14 15.45 -10.73 3.02
CA ALA A 14 15.54 -10.86 1.57
C ALA A 14 14.21 -11.34 0.97
N ARG A 15 13.54 -12.27 1.64
CA ARG A 15 12.24 -12.80 1.19
C ARG A 15 11.15 -11.72 1.29
N ALA A 16 11.12 -10.99 2.41
CA ALA A 16 10.17 -9.89 2.59
C ALA A 16 10.33 -8.84 1.48
N TRP A 17 11.55 -8.48 1.18
CA TRP A 17 11.86 -7.53 0.12
C TRP A 17 11.36 -8.01 -1.24
N GLN A 18 11.68 -9.26 -1.61
CA GLN A 18 11.24 -9.83 -2.87
C GLN A 18 9.72 -9.84 -3.01
N ALA A 19 9.01 -10.24 -1.94
CA ALA A 19 7.56 -10.32 -1.96
C ALA A 19 6.91 -8.93 -2.07
N LEU A 20 7.47 -7.92 -1.41
CA LEU A 20 6.97 -6.54 -1.50
C LEU A 20 7.14 -5.94 -2.89
N ASN A 21 8.04 -6.49 -3.69
CA ASN A 21 8.30 -6.03 -5.05
C ASN A 21 7.75 -6.98 -6.13
N ASP A 22 6.92 -7.92 -5.73
CA ASP A 22 6.30 -8.89 -6.64
C ASP A 22 4.87 -8.45 -6.96
N PRO A 23 4.56 -8.09 -8.21
CA PRO A 23 3.22 -7.64 -8.60
C PRO A 23 2.12 -8.65 -8.29
N GLY A 24 2.41 -9.94 -8.44
CA GLY A 24 1.44 -11.00 -8.12
C GLY A 24 1.07 -11.03 -6.64
N VAL A 25 2.06 -10.87 -5.78
CA VAL A 25 1.84 -10.77 -4.33
C VAL A 25 1.04 -9.51 -4.00
N LEU A 26 1.43 -8.37 -4.57
CA LEU A 26 0.74 -7.10 -4.34
C LEU A 26 -0.74 -7.19 -4.74
N LYS A 27 -1.02 -7.80 -5.88
CA LYS A 27 -2.40 -7.97 -6.35
C LYS A 27 -3.24 -8.78 -5.36
N ARG A 28 -2.67 -9.83 -4.79
CA ARG A 28 -3.39 -10.69 -3.82
C ARG A 28 -3.56 -10.03 -2.46
N CYS A 29 -2.66 -9.12 -2.10
CA CYS A 29 -2.63 -8.52 -0.75
C CYS A 29 -3.31 -7.16 -0.67
N ILE A 30 -3.29 -6.37 -1.74
CA ILE A 30 -3.96 -5.06 -1.74
C ILE A 30 -5.47 -5.26 -1.76
N PRO A 31 -6.19 -4.81 -0.71
CA PRO A 31 -7.65 -4.96 -0.68
C PRO A 31 -8.32 -4.30 -1.87
N GLY A 32 -9.17 -5.03 -2.57
CA GLY A 32 -9.91 -4.51 -3.71
C GLY A 32 -9.13 -4.39 -5.01
N CYS A 33 -7.90 -4.86 -5.06
CA CYS A 33 -7.08 -4.81 -6.27
C CYS A 33 -7.59 -5.81 -7.31
N GLU A 34 -8.09 -5.30 -8.43
CA GLU A 34 -8.61 -6.12 -9.53
C GLU A 34 -7.53 -6.47 -10.53
N SER A 35 -6.59 -5.56 -10.77
CA SER A 35 -5.48 -5.77 -11.70
C SER A 35 -4.27 -4.95 -11.30
N ILE A 36 -3.10 -5.43 -11.68
CA ILE A 36 -1.83 -4.72 -11.54
C ILE A 36 -0.95 -5.07 -12.72
N GLU A 37 -0.36 -4.06 -13.33
CA GLU A 37 0.52 -4.20 -14.49
C GLU A 37 1.76 -3.35 -14.30
N ALA A 38 2.91 -3.88 -14.71
CA ALA A 38 4.15 -3.12 -14.74
C ALA A 38 4.03 -2.02 -15.81
N ALA A 39 4.41 -0.79 -15.43
CA ALA A 39 4.31 0.38 -16.30
C ALA A 39 5.66 1.10 -16.41
N GLY A 40 6.74 0.35 -16.37
CA GLY A 40 8.10 0.83 -16.37
C GLY A 40 8.86 0.29 -15.18
N GLU A 41 10.11 0.67 -15.04
CA GLU A 41 10.93 0.23 -13.93
C GLU A 41 10.41 0.78 -12.60
N ASN A 42 10.15 -0.11 -11.65
CA ASN A 42 9.64 0.24 -10.31
C ASN A 42 8.33 1.02 -10.34
N ARG A 43 7.50 0.76 -11.34
CA ARG A 43 6.24 1.47 -11.55
C ARG A 43 5.15 0.51 -11.95
N TYR A 44 3.96 0.68 -11.34
CA TYR A 44 2.81 -0.17 -11.59
C TYR A 44 1.55 0.65 -11.82
N GLU A 45 0.67 0.13 -12.66
CA GLU A 45 -0.69 0.63 -12.81
C GLU A 45 -1.65 -0.39 -12.26
N CYS A 46 -2.52 0.04 -11.34
CA CYS A 46 -3.45 -0.82 -10.62
C CYS A 46 -4.88 -0.32 -10.79
N LEU A 47 -5.81 -1.25 -10.74
CA LEU A 47 -7.22 -0.93 -10.65
C LEU A 47 -7.71 -1.43 -9.30
N ILE A 48 -8.10 -0.50 -8.43
CA ILE A 48 -8.45 -0.80 -7.04
C ILE A 48 -9.85 -0.30 -6.73
N THR A 49 -10.75 -1.21 -6.32
CA THR A 49 -12.06 -0.84 -5.82
C THR A 49 -11.97 -0.59 -4.33
N ALA A 50 -12.35 0.61 -3.90
CA ALA A 50 -12.31 0.99 -2.49
C ALA A 50 -13.60 1.69 -2.08
N LYS A 51 -13.94 1.55 -0.79
CA LYS A 51 -15.12 2.18 -0.20
C LYS A 51 -14.71 3.01 1.00
N TYR A 52 -15.05 4.31 0.93
CA TYR A 52 -14.82 5.27 2.02
C TYR A 52 -16.18 5.82 2.43
N GLY A 53 -16.80 5.21 3.46
CA GLY A 53 -18.14 5.56 3.86
C GLY A 53 -19.14 5.35 2.71
N PRO A 54 -19.90 6.37 2.29
CA PRO A 54 -20.84 6.25 1.18
C PRO A 54 -20.18 6.28 -0.21
N VAL A 55 -18.88 6.61 -0.29
CA VAL A 55 -18.17 6.73 -1.58
C VAL A 55 -17.50 5.39 -1.90
N LYS A 56 -18.05 4.69 -2.89
CA LYS A 56 -17.45 3.46 -3.40
C LYS A 56 -17.17 3.64 -4.89
N THR A 57 -15.91 3.42 -5.28
CA THR A 57 -15.55 3.53 -6.69
C THR A 57 -14.30 2.71 -6.99
N ARG A 58 -14.04 2.61 -8.27
CA ARG A 58 -12.85 1.99 -8.82
C ARG A 58 -11.83 3.07 -9.12
N PHE A 59 -10.67 2.98 -8.46
CA PHE A 59 -9.59 3.95 -8.63
C PHE A 59 -8.55 3.42 -9.60
N LYS A 60 -8.25 4.20 -10.62
CA LYS A 60 -7.07 3.97 -11.46
C LYS A 60 -5.88 4.51 -10.71
N THR A 61 -4.98 3.63 -10.30
CA THR A 61 -3.90 3.95 -9.37
C THR A 61 -2.56 3.70 -10.03
N VAL A 62 -1.64 4.65 -9.86
CA VAL A 62 -0.25 4.51 -10.26
C VAL A 62 0.59 4.42 -8.99
N LEU A 63 1.42 3.40 -8.90
CA LEU A 63 2.36 3.20 -7.81
C LEU A 63 3.78 3.31 -8.38
N ALA A 64 4.65 4.02 -7.67
CA ALA A 64 6.05 4.15 -8.04
C ALA A 64 6.94 3.97 -6.81
N LEU A 65 7.99 3.18 -6.95
CA LEU A 65 8.99 2.99 -5.91
C LEU A 65 10.20 3.85 -6.23
N THR A 66 10.62 4.66 -5.26
CA THR A 66 11.76 5.55 -5.37
C THR A 66 12.64 5.44 -4.13
N ASN A 67 13.80 6.08 -4.14
CA ASN A 67 14.74 6.07 -3.02
C ASN A 67 15.03 4.65 -2.52
N ILE A 68 15.20 3.72 -3.46
CA ILE A 68 15.35 2.30 -3.15
C ILE A 68 16.75 2.04 -2.60
N ASP A 69 16.80 1.49 -1.38
CA ASP A 69 18.01 0.98 -0.72
C ASP A 69 17.74 -0.47 -0.33
N ALA A 70 17.86 -1.36 -1.30
CA ALA A 70 17.53 -2.77 -1.13
C ALA A 70 18.52 -3.47 -0.19
N PRO A 71 18.05 -4.32 0.72
CA PRO A 71 16.66 -4.70 1.03
C PRO A 71 16.08 -3.94 2.24
N TYR A 72 16.53 -2.73 2.51
CA TYR A 72 16.28 -2.02 3.78
C TYR A 72 15.19 -0.95 3.72
N SER A 73 15.08 -0.24 2.61
CA SER A 73 14.13 0.88 2.57
C SER A 73 13.75 1.28 1.15
N TYR A 74 12.61 1.94 1.03
CA TYR A 74 12.15 2.58 -0.19
C TYR A 74 11.03 3.57 0.12
N THR A 75 10.72 4.43 -0.85
CA THR A 75 9.56 5.31 -0.80
C THR A 75 8.54 4.82 -1.83
N LEU A 76 7.30 4.60 -1.38
CA LEU A 76 6.20 4.24 -2.26
C LEU A 76 5.33 5.47 -2.49
N ALA A 77 5.28 5.94 -3.73
CA ALA A 77 4.38 7.03 -4.12
C ALA A 77 3.17 6.45 -4.84
N GLY A 78 1.99 6.98 -4.55
CA GLY A 78 0.76 6.51 -5.15
C GLY A 78 -0.19 7.65 -5.47
N GLU A 79 -0.92 7.51 -6.59
CA GLU A 79 -1.98 8.43 -6.98
C GLU A 79 -3.12 7.62 -7.59
N GLY A 80 -4.31 7.76 -7.00
CA GLY A 80 -5.51 7.09 -7.47
C GLY A 80 -6.56 8.08 -7.92
N LYS A 81 -7.16 7.84 -9.09
CA LYS A 81 -8.21 8.68 -9.68
C LYS A 81 -9.49 7.88 -9.81
N GLY A 82 -10.57 8.39 -9.22
CA GLY A 82 -11.90 7.76 -9.20
C GLY A 82 -12.97 8.53 -9.96
N GLY A 83 -12.59 9.35 -10.92
CA GLY A 83 -13.54 10.15 -11.71
C GLY A 83 -14.32 11.13 -10.84
N VAL A 84 -15.64 11.06 -10.92
CA VAL A 84 -16.53 11.95 -10.13
C VAL A 84 -16.41 11.74 -8.62
N ALA A 85 -15.93 10.59 -8.18
CA ALA A 85 -15.72 10.31 -6.77
C ALA A 85 -14.52 11.05 -6.19
N GLY A 86 -13.62 11.54 -7.04
CA GLY A 86 -12.45 12.28 -6.61
C GLY A 86 -11.15 11.52 -6.76
N PHE A 87 -10.17 11.91 -5.98
CA PHE A 87 -8.83 11.32 -6.08
C PHE A 87 -8.14 11.26 -4.72
N GLY A 88 -7.08 10.45 -4.67
CA GLY A 88 -6.17 10.42 -3.54
C GLY A 88 -4.74 10.33 -4.03
N LYS A 89 -3.81 10.94 -3.30
CA LYS A 89 -2.38 10.79 -3.57
C LYS A 89 -1.58 10.84 -2.28
N GLY A 90 -0.45 10.16 -2.29
CA GLY A 90 0.41 10.16 -1.12
C GLY A 90 1.71 9.42 -1.36
N LYS A 91 2.50 9.38 -0.32
CA LYS A 91 3.73 8.61 -0.32
C LYS A 91 3.97 8.01 1.06
N ALA A 92 4.63 6.88 1.09
CA ALA A 92 5.00 6.17 2.31
C ALA A 92 6.49 5.88 2.30
N ASP A 93 7.15 6.19 3.39
CA ASP A 93 8.52 5.76 3.62
C ASP A 93 8.46 4.43 4.36
N VAL A 94 9.10 3.42 3.79
CA VAL A 94 9.07 2.05 4.29
C VAL A 94 10.47 1.62 4.68
N GLN A 95 10.62 1.06 5.89
CA GLN A 95 11.88 0.57 6.42
C GLN A 95 11.73 -0.86 6.89
N LEU A 96 12.72 -1.68 6.57
CA LEU A 96 12.77 -3.09 6.95
C LEU A 96 14.06 -3.39 7.71
N ALA A 97 13.94 -4.20 8.76
CA ALA A 97 15.09 -4.66 9.54
C ALA A 97 14.93 -6.13 9.89
N GLN A 98 16.02 -6.89 9.79
CA GLN A 98 16.03 -8.26 10.27
C GLN A 98 15.91 -8.27 11.79
N ASP A 99 15.03 -9.11 12.32
CA ASP A 99 14.81 -9.27 13.75
C ASP A 99 14.63 -10.75 14.08
N GLY A 100 15.72 -11.40 14.47
CA GLY A 100 15.73 -12.84 14.64
C GLY A 100 15.49 -13.54 13.30
N GLU A 101 14.46 -14.36 13.24
CA GLU A 101 14.05 -15.08 12.02
C GLU A 101 13.02 -14.26 11.22
N ASP A 102 12.53 -13.16 11.78
CA ASP A 102 11.50 -12.33 11.19
C ASP A 102 12.07 -11.03 10.64
N THR A 103 11.21 -10.29 9.96
CA THR A 103 11.51 -8.93 9.48
C THR A 103 10.55 -7.96 10.16
N LEU A 104 11.09 -6.87 10.68
CA LEU A 104 10.30 -5.80 11.22
C LEU A 104 10.14 -4.73 10.15
N LEU A 105 8.90 -4.43 9.78
CA LEU A 105 8.57 -3.39 8.80
C LEU A 105 7.93 -2.21 9.53
N ARG A 106 8.44 -1.01 9.25
CA ARG A 106 7.86 0.24 9.72
C ARG A 106 7.54 1.12 8.53
N TYR A 107 6.40 1.79 8.57
CA TYR A 107 6.06 2.77 7.54
C TYR A 107 5.47 4.03 8.14
N GLN A 108 5.69 5.15 7.46
CA GLN A 108 5.01 6.40 7.71
C GLN A 108 4.50 6.92 6.37
N ALA A 109 3.20 7.15 6.28
CA ALA A 109 2.56 7.59 5.06
C ALA A 109 1.92 8.96 5.26
N GLU A 110 2.09 9.81 4.26
CA GLU A 110 1.45 11.11 4.18
C GLU A 110 0.60 11.15 2.92
N PHE A 111 -0.67 11.51 3.05
CA PHE A 111 -1.58 11.48 1.92
C PHE A 111 -2.66 12.57 2.00
N SER A 112 -3.24 12.88 0.85
CA SER A 112 -4.33 13.82 0.71
C SER A 112 -5.38 13.30 -0.26
N VAL A 113 -6.61 13.79 -0.12
CA VAL A 113 -7.73 13.41 -0.98
C VAL A 113 -8.45 14.68 -1.47
N GLY A 114 -9.13 14.55 -2.61
CA GLY A 114 -9.90 15.66 -3.19
C GLY A 114 -11.21 15.19 -3.80
N GLY A 115 -12.04 16.14 -4.22
CA GLY A 115 -13.35 15.85 -4.79
C GLY A 115 -14.35 15.36 -3.76
N LYS A 116 -15.31 14.53 -4.19
CA LYS A 116 -16.31 13.95 -3.29
C LYS A 116 -15.69 13.17 -2.14
N LEU A 117 -14.59 12.51 -2.41
CA LEU A 117 -13.88 11.73 -1.41
C LEU A 117 -13.50 12.58 -0.20
N ALA A 118 -13.08 13.84 -0.42
CA ALA A 118 -12.71 14.74 0.67
C ALA A 118 -13.89 15.10 1.56
N GLN A 119 -15.12 15.01 1.05
CA GLN A 119 -16.33 15.36 1.81
C GLN A 119 -16.70 14.34 2.88
N VAL A 120 -16.14 13.12 2.84
CA VAL A 120 -16.43 12.11 3.88
C VAL A 120 -15.77 12.44 5.21
N GLY A 121 -14.80 13.34 5.21
CA GLY A 121 -14.13 13.81 6.41
C GLY A 121 -12.81 13.09 6.68
N SER A 122 -11.84 13.84 7.22
CA SER A 122 -10.48 13.35 7.43
C SER A 122 -10.41 12.16 8.39
N ARG A 123 -11.26 12.13 9.41
CA ARG A 123 -11.27 11.02 10.39
C ARG A 123 -11.62 9.69 9.71
N LEU A 124 -12.69 9.70 8.88
CA LEU A 124 -13.11 8.48 8.19
C LEU A 124 -12.11 8.07 7.13
N ILE A 125 -11.54 9.03 6.41
CA ILE A 125 -10.48 8.75 5.43
C ILE A 125 -9.28 8.09 6.11
N ALA A 126 -8.79 8.67 7.19
CA ALA A 126 -7.62 8.15 7.91
C ALA A 126 -7.88 6.75 8.48
N SER A 127 -9.02 6.54 9.13
CA SER A 127 -9.35 5.23 9.74
C SER A 127 -9.53 4.15 8.68
N THR A 128 -10.17 4.45 7.56
CA THR A 128 -10.35 3.49 6.46
C THR A 128 -9.02 3.14 5.81
N THR A 129 -8.16 4.14 5.58
CA THR A 129 -6.83 3.92 5.01
C THR A 129 -5.98 3.06 5.94
N LYS A 130 -6.04 3.31 7.25
CA LYS A 130 -5.33 2.50 8.24
C LYS A 130 -5.83 1.05 8.24
N LYS A 131 -7.13 0.85 8.15
CA LYS A 131 -7.72 -0.49 8.04
C LYS A 131 -7.25 -1.22 6.79
N MET A 132 -7.23 -0.54 5.64
CA MET A 132 -6.75 -1.13 4.40
C MET A 132 -5.27 -1.52 4.50
N SER A 133 -4.45 -0.69 5.14
CA SER A 133 -3.05 -0.99 5.39
C SER A 133 -2.89 -2.23 6.27
N ASN A 134 -3.67 -2.33 7.35
CA ASN A 134 -3.63 -3.49 8.24
C ASN A 134 -4.09 -4.76 7.52
N ASP A 135 -5.12 -4.67 6.69
CA ASP A 135 -5.60 -5.80 5.89
C ASP A 135 -4.55 -6.25 4.88
N PHE A 136 -3.85 -5.30 4.25
CA PHE A 136 -2.73 -5.62 3.37
C PHE A 136 -1.67 -6.45 4.08
N PHE A 137 -1.19 -5.99 5.23
CA PHE A 137 -0.13 -6.69 5.95
C PHE A 137 -0.58 -8.02 6.55
N SER A 138 -1.84 -8.14 6.92
CA SER A 138 -2.43 -9.40 7.34
C SER A 138 -2.38 -10.45 6.22
N ARG A 139 -2.81 -10.07 5.02
CA ARG A 139 -2.74 -10.92 3.83
C ARG A 139 -1.31 -11.20 3.41
N PHE A 140 -0.46 -10.19 3.50
CA PHE A 140 0.96 -10.31 3.16
C PHE A 140 1.65 -11.33 4.06
N SER A 141 1.39 -11.28 5.37
CA SER A 141 1.94 -12.25 6.32
C SER A 141 1.51 -13.68 6.01
N GLU A 142 0.26 -13.89 5.62
CA GLU A 142 -0.23 -15.20 5.19
C GLU A 142 0.47 -15.66 3.91
N GLU A 143 0.63 -14.77 2.96
CA GLU A 143 1.25 -15.05 1.66
C GLU A 143 2.70 -15.53 1.81
N ILE A 144 3.49 -14.84 2.64
CA ILE A 144 4.91 -15.16 2.81
C ILE A 144 5.15 -16.33 3.76
N SER A 145 4.23 -16.63 4.67
CA SER A 145 4.37 -17.78 5.58
C SER A 145 3.91 -19.08 4.95
N GLY A 146 3.04 -19.03 3.95
CA GLY A 146 2.54 -20.18 3.22
C GLY A 146 3.48 -20.68 2.13
N GLY A 147 4.52 -19.91 1.85
CA GLY A 147 5.50 -20.24 0.84
C GLY A 147 6.80 -20.72 1.40
#